data_279041cdb1760ee908aef2b07f0b117c
#
_entry.id   279041cdb1760ee908aef2b07f0b117c
#
_cell.length_a   1.000
_cell.length_b   1.000
_cell.length_c   1.000
_cell.angle_alpha   90.00
_cell.angle_beta   90.00
_cell.angle_gamma   90.00
#
_symmetry.space_group_name_H-M   'P 1'
#
loop_
_entity.id
_entity.type
_entity.pdbx_description
1 polymer ?
#
loop_
_entity_poly.entity_id
_entity_poly.type
_entity_poly.pdbx_seq_one_letter_code
_entity_poly.pdbx_strand_id
1 'polypeptide(L)'
;MDATGRGHPRLREALTPATRGRCSYPSSVIEPPTRAELEAALCWDASDLVPRSPAMTAFRQRTRLHQARWRERKGHPIGSQPYAPRPGVDPRPVGSRIPLEYGRETGANFVTTAALDSVKARAAIVEREQSIDHQRLWADLLSSEALAFNLFGSLAADPSRADRLVHAWFADAPGRVVEVRFLHSPGRLETQWLNSLRQFDSAFVLARDDGSHGIVAIDVTYHERLKAETPKPENLWRYREVHERSAAFRPEAFERLKGRSDLWSPWLEHLLLLSMLQHPGGAWTWGRYVTVHPAENVEMADRSVRYGALLADTTTFMSTTIEEVLGTGVLPSPVVRAIRDRYLQR
;
A
#
# COMPACT_ATOMS: atom_id res chain seq x y z
N MET A 1 -73.31 10.23 -9.56
CA MET A 1 -72.62 10.98 -10.62
C MET A 1 -71.16 11.04 -10.25
N ASP A 2 -70.48 10.11 -10.74
CA ASP A 2 -69.15 9.96 -11.29
C ASP A 2 -68.12 11.05 -10.94
N ALA A 3 -67.04 10.59 -10.31
CA ALA A 3 -65.76 11.21 -10.37
C ALA A 3 -64.66 10.14 -10.36
N THR A 4 -64.15 9.84 -11.53
CA THR A 4 -63.03 8.94 -11.82
C THR A 4 -61.70 9.51 -11.39
N GLY A 5 -61.06 8.93 -10.39
CA GLY A 5 -59.67 9.17 -10.02
C GLY A 5 -58.74 8.24 -10.79
N ARG A 6 -57.89 8.78 -11.66
CA ARG A 6 -56.83 8.06 -12.35
C ARG A 6 -55.58 8.01 -11.46
N GLY A 7 -55.22 6.84 -10.97
CA GLY A 7 -53.96 6.60 -10.31
C GLY A 7 -52.81 6.46 -11.33
N HIS A 8 -51.74 7.22 -11.11
CA HIS A 8 -50.46 7.00 -11.81
C HIS A 8 -49.67 5.84 -11.16
N PRO A 9 -49.16 4.91 -11.93
CA PRO A 9 -48.24 3.91 -11.40
C PRO A 9 -46.84 4.49 -11.23
N ARG A 10 -46.34 4.51 -10.00
CA ARG A 10 -44.92 4.77 -9.71
C ARG A 10 -44.11 3.57 -10.17
N LEU A 11 -43.35 3.71 -11.26
CA LEU A 11 -42.27 2.82 -11.64
C LEU A 11 -41.14 2.98 -10.61
N ARG A 12 -41.01 1.99 -9.73
CA ARG A 12 -39.78 1.76 -8.97
C ARG A 12 -38.85 0.96 -9.88
N GLU A 13 -37.96 1.63 -10.56
CA GLU A 13 -36.79 0.95 -11.15
C GLU A 13 -35.84 0.59 -10.01
N ALA A 14 -35.76 -0.71 -9.72
CA ALA A 14 -34.73 -1.28 -8.88
C ALA A 14 -33.42 -1.27 -9.66
N LEU A 15 -32.51 -0.37 -9.30
CA LEU A 15 -31.12 -0.42 -9.74
C LEU A 15 -30.48 -1.67 -9.12
N THR A 16 -30.37 -2.71 -9.92
CA THR A 16 -29.54 -3.88 -9.62
C THR A 16 -28.09 -3.46 -9.60
N PRO A 17 -27.31 -3.81 -8.55
CA PRO A 17 -25.87 -3.54 -8.56
C PRO A 17 -25.24 -4.36 -9.68
N ALA A 18 -24.50 -3.66 -10.56
CA ALA A 18 -23.73 -4.28 -11.61
C ALA A 18 -22.75 -5.29 -11.00
N THR A 19 -23.01 -6.57 -11.22
CA THR A 19 -22.07 -7.65 -10.98
C THR A 19 -20.84 -7.38 -11.85
N ARG A 20 -19.77 -6.85 -11.26
CA ARG A 20 -18.45 -6.78 -11.90
C ARG A 20 -18.06 -8.22 -12.24
N GLY A 21 -18.02 -8.53 -13.52
CA GLY A 21 -17.61 -9.81 -14.04
C GLY A 21 -16.27 -10.20 -13.45
N ARG A 22 -16.18 -11.39 -12.85
CA ARG A 22 -14.90 -12.02 -12.51
C ARG A 22 -14.13 -12.14 -13.83
N CYS A 23 -13.13 -11.29 -14.04
CA CYS A 23 -12.07 -11.60 -15.00
C CYS A 23 -11.37 -12.86 -14.50
N SER A 24 -11.74 -13.99 -15.06
CA SER A 24 -10.99 -15.24 -14.91
C SER A 24 -9.71 -15.08 -15.74
N TYR A 25 -8.65 -14.61 -15.12
CA TYR A 25 -7.30 -14.78 -15.69
C TYR A 25 -7.06 -16.30 -15.74
N PRO A 26 -6.61 -16.84 -16.88
CA PRO A 26 -6.18 -18.22 -16.93
C PRO A 26 -5.00 -18.37 -15.96
N SER A 27 -5.21 -19.08 -14.88
CA SER A 27 -4.16 -19.54 -13.97
C SER A 27 -3.32 -20.56 -14.73
N SER A 28 -2.42 -20.11 -15.60
CA SER A 28 -1.24 -20.90 -15.87
C SER A 28 -0.52 -20.97 -14.51
N VAL A 29 -0.48 -22.16 -13.92
CA VAL A 29 0.28 -22.41 -12.71
C VAL A 29 1.75 -22.15 -13.07
N ILE A 30 2.20 -20.93 -12.83
CA ILE A 30 3.61 -20.58 -13.03
C ILE A 30 4.36 -21.34 -11.95
N GLU A 31 5.17 -22.31 -12.35
CA GLU A 31 5.94 -23.13 -11.42
C GLU A 31 6.86 -22.24 -10.56
N PRO A 32 7.00 -22.57 -9.27
CA PRO A 32 7.96 -21.87 -8.42
C PRO A 32 9.39 -22.12 -8.93
N PRO A 33 10.30 -21.14 -8.76
CA PRO A 33 11.71 -21.35 -9.08
C PRO A 33 12.28 -22.53 -8.28
N THR A 34 13.20 -23.23 -8.90
CA THR A 34 13.94 -24.29 -8.22
C THR A 34 14.86 -23.71 -7.13
N ARG A 35 15.18 -24.51 -6.15
CA ARG A 35 16.15 -24.13 -5.12
C ARG A 35 17.51 -23.73 -5.74
N ALA A 36 17.98 -24.48 -6.74
CA ALA A 36 19.23 -24.19 -7.42
C ALA A 36 19.24 -22.81 -8.12
N GLU A 37 18.13 -22.42 -8.77
CA GLU A 37 17.99 -21.08 -9.37
C GLU A 37 18.03 -19.97 -8.30
N LEU A 38 17.37 -20.18 -7.17
CA LEU A 38 17.35 -19.20 -6.08
C LEU A 38 18.73 -19.08 -5.41
N GLU A 39 19.42 -20.20 -5.19
CA GLU A 39 20.79 -20.21 -4.66
C GLU A 39 21.79 -19.54 -5.61
N ALA A 40 21.71 -19.84 -6.91
CA ALA A 40 22.56 -19.20 -7.92
C ALA A 40 22.33 -17.68 -8.00
N ALA A 41 21.10 -17.22 -7.77
CA ALA A 41 20.75 -15.80 -7.72
C ALA A 41 20.95 -15.17 -6.34
N LEU A 42 21.50 -15.87 -5.37
CA LEU A 42 21.69 -15.43 -3.97
C LEU A 42 20.37 -14.96 -3.31
N CYS A 43 19.29 -15.69 -3.58
CA CYS A 43 17.93 -15.39 -3.09
C CYS A 43 17.35 -16.49 -2.19
N TRP A 44 18.16 -17.46 -1.74
CA TRP A 44 17.61 -18.62 -1.05
C TRP A 44 17.95 -18.73 0.42
N ASP A 45 18.97 -18.14 0.91
CA ASP A 45 19.41 -18.39 2.26
C ASP A 45 18.79 -17.44 3.32
N ALA A 46 19.15 -17.66 4.60
CA ALA A 46 18.71 -16.77 5.68
C ALA A 46 19.22 -15.33 5.53
N SER A 47 20.26 -15.14 4.70
CA SER A 47 20.85 -13.83 4.43
C SER A 47 19.91 -12.90 3.66
N ASP A 48 19.03 -13.45 2.86
CA ASP A 48 17.99 -12.70 2.13
C ASP A 48 16.67 -12.60 2.96
N LEU A 49 16.75 -12.84 4.28
CA LEU A 49 15.58 -12.94 5.14
C LEU A 49 14.52 -13.93 4.61
N VAL A 50 14.96 -14.82 3.72
CA VAL A 50 14.14 -15.92 3.20
C VAL A 50 14.14 -17.01 4.25
N PRO A 51 13.05 -17.23 4.97
CA PRO A 51 13.00 -18.36 5.88
C PRO A 51 13.11 -19.65 5.04
N ARG A 52 13.98 -20.57 5.45
CA ARG A 52 14.01 -21.95 4.92
C ARG A 52 12.70 -22.71 5.24
N SER A 53 11.66 -22.00 5.52
CA SER A 53 10.38 -22.45 6.02
C SER A 53 9.41 -22.60 4.85
N PRO A 54 8.48 -23.56 4.91
CA PRO A 54 7.38 -23.70 3.95
C PRO A 54 6.49 -22.47 3.86
N ALA A 55 6.67 -21.45 4.69
CA ALA A 55 5.93 -20.20 4.62
C ALA A 55 6.36 -19.25 3.48
N MET A 56 7.38 -19.58 2.69
CA MET A 56 7.71 -18.81 1.51
C MET A 56 6.89 -19.28 0.33
N THR A 57 5.88 -18.48 -0.03
CA THR A 57 5.00 -18.79 -1.16
C THR A 57 5.76 -18.79 -2.50
N ALA A 58 5.23 -19.50 -3.49
CA ALA A 58 5.75 -19.48 -4.85
C ALA A 58 5.87 -18.06 -5.40
N PHE A 59 4.89 -17.19 -5.10
CA PHE A 59 4.92 -15.77 -5.44
C PHE A 59 6.16 -15.08 -4.87
N ARG A 60 6.49 -15.25 -3.60
CA ARG A 60 7.66 -14.61 -2.98
C ARG A 60 8.97 -15.12 -3.55
N GLN A 61 9.06 -16.41 -3.83
CA GLN A 61 10.25 -17.00 -4.48
C GLN A 61 10.46 -16.38 -5.87
N ARG A 62 9.43 -16.34 -6.68
CA ARG A 62 9.50 -15.71 -8.02
C ARG A 62 9.85 -14.23 -7.93
N THR A 63 9.24 -13.49 -7.02
CA THR A 63 9.49 -12.06 -6.84
C THR A 63 10.95 -11.77 -6.49
N ARG A 64 11.57 -12.56 -5.60
CA ARG A 64 12.98 -12.45 -5.24
C ARG A 64 13.90 -12.72 -6.43
N LEU A 65 13.66 -13.81 -7.14
CA LEU A 65 14.42 -14.15 -8.34
C LEU A 65 14.25 -13.10 -9.43
N HIS A 66 13.04 -12.60 -9.63
CA HIS A 66 12.76 -11.54 -10.59
C HIS A 66 13.56 -10.27 -10.29
N GLN A 67 13.61 -9.82 -9.04
CA GLN A 67 14.38 -8.64 -8.65
C GLN A 67 15.88 -8.86 -8.80
N ALA A 68 16.41 -10.04 -8.46
CA ALA A 68 17.81 -10.37 -8.69
C ALA A 68 18.17 -10.30 -10.18
N ARG A 69 17.36 -10.94 -11.03
CA ARG A 69 17.52 -10.92 -12.49
C ARG A 69 17.33 -9.52 -13.09
N TRP A 70 16.39 -8.73 -12.55
CA TRP A 70 16.22 -7.34 -12.96
C TRP A 70 17.47 -6.52 -12.64
N ARG A 71 18.03 -6.65 -11.44
CA ARG A 71 19.30 -6.00 -11.03
C ARG A 71 20.43 -6.32 -12.01
N GLU A 72 20.58 -7.61 -12.36
CA GLU A 72 21.60 -8.07 -13.32
C GLU A 72 21.42 -7.50 -14.70
N ARG A 73 20.18 -7.56 -15.23
CA ARG A 73 19.88 -6.98 -16.58
C ARG A 73 20.15 -5.48 -16.65
N LYS A 74 20.01 -4.77 -15.53
CA LYS A 74 20.30 -3.32 -15.45
C LYS A 74 21.78 -3.03 -15.17
N GLY A 75 22.61 -4.03 -14.98
CA GLY A 75 24.03 -3.86 -14.65
C GLY A 75 24.29 -3.28 -13.27
N HIS A 76 23.32 -3.36 -12.34
CA HIS A 76 23.52 -2.86 -10.99
C HIS A 76 24.36 -3.84 -10.14
N PRO A 77 25.29 -3.32 -9.34
CA PRO A 77 26.11 -4.16 -8.46
C PRO A 77 25.25 -4.87 -7.40
N ILE A 78 25.74 -6.02 -6.94
CA ILE A 78 25.06 -6.76 -5.88
C ILE A 78 25.32 -6.12 -4.53
N GLY A 79 24.28 -5.97 -3.73
CA GLY A 79 24.35 -5.50 -2.35
C GLY A 79 24.44 -6.66 -1.37
N SER A 80 24.50 -6.31 -0.09
CA SER A 80 24.59 -7.28 1.01
C SER A 80 23.41 -7.13 1.98
N GLN A 81 23.33 -8.06 2.95
CA GLN A 81 22.44 -7.93 4.10
C GLN A 81 22.57 -6.53 4.73
N PRO A 82 21.48 -5.95 5.24
CA PRO A 82 21.51 -4.62 5.86
C PRO A 82 22.34 -4.59 7.15
N TYR A 83 22.47 -5.74 7.82
CA TYR A 83 23.18 -5.89 9.08
C TYR A 83 23.96 -7.19 9.08
N ALA A 84 25.09 -7.20 9.80
CA ALA A 84 25.82 -8.42 10.05
C ALA A 84 24.93 -9.47 10.76
N PRO A 85 24.97 -10.74 10.37
CA PRO A 85 24.13 -11.79 10.98
C PRO A 85 24.46 -12.02 12.46
N ARG A 86 25.68 -11.71 12.86
CA ARG A 86 26.20 -11.70 14.23
C ARG A 86 27.54 -10.95 14.29
N PRO A 87 27.99 -10.50 15.47
CA PRO A 87 29.28 -9.85 15.62
C PRO A 87 30.43 -10.66 15.02
N GLY A 88 31.31 -10.03 14.24
CA GLY A 88 32.49 -10.66 13.62
C GLY A 88 32.18 -11.47 12.35
N VAL A 89 30.96 -11.45 11.85
CA VAL A 89 30.59 -12.08 10.58
C VAL A 89 30.17 -11.03 9.58
N ASP A 90 30.84 -10.97 8.44
CA ASP A 90 30.50 -10.01 7.38
C ASP A 90 29.09 -10.24 6.82
N PRO A 91 28.40 -9.15 6.44
CA PRO A 91 27.15 -9.24 5.72
C PRO A 91 27.31 -9.98 4.40
N ARG A 92 26.44 -10.96 4.15
CA ARG A 92 26.47 -11.76 2.93
C ARG A 92 25.84 -11.03 1.75
N PRO A 93 26.32 -11.27 0.52
CA PRO A 93 25.67 -10.73 -0.68
C PRO A 93 24.24 -11.27 -0.83
N VAL A 94 23.34 -10.44 -1.32
CA VAL A 94 21.90 -10.73 -1.49
C VAL A 94 21.46 -10.30 -2.88
N GLY A 95 20.90 -11.23 -3.65
CA GLY A 95 20.55 -11.01 -5.06
C GLY A 95 19.52 -9.92 -5.29
N SER A 96 18.58 -9.73 -4.36
CA SER A 96 17.54 -8.71 -4.40
C SER A 96 17.96 -7.36 -3.79
N ARG A 97 19.25 -7.11 -3.65
CA ARG A 97 19.77 -5.84 -3.08
C ARG A 97 20.86 -5.24 -3.94
N ILE A 98 20.98 -3.91 -3.85
CA ILE A 98 22.12 -3.11 -4.34
C ILE A 98 22.87 -2.52 -3.14
N PRO A 99 24.16 -2.13 -3.29
CA PRO A 99 24.85 -1.43 -2.21
C PRO A 99 24.15 -0.13 -1.83
N LEU A 100 24.10 0.18 -0.54
CA LEU A 100 23.37 1.36 -0.03
C LEU A 100 23.88 2.66 -0.66
N GLU A 101 25.21 2.87 -0.67
CA GLU A 101 25.79 4.09 -1.20
C GLU A 101 25.56 4.20 -2.71
N TYR A 102 25.71 3.12 -3.45
CA TYR A 102 25.37 3.08 -4.88
C TYR A 102 23.89 3.46 -5.11
N GLY A 103 22.97 2.93 -4.30
CA GLY A 103 21.54 3.28 -4.39
C GLY A 103 21.28 4.77 -4.11
N ARG A 104 21.97 5.34 -3.13
CA ARG A 104 21.87 6.78 -2.78
C ARG A 104 22.43 7.69 -3.86
N GLU A 105 23.60 7.36 -4.40
CA GLU A 105 24.29 8.16 -5.41
C GLU A 105 23.56 8.14 -6.76
N THR A 106 23.14 6.95 -7.18
CA THR A 106 22.58 6.75 -8.53
C THR A 106 21.04 6.83 -8.58
N GLY A 107 20.38 6.65 -7.45
CA GLY A 107 18.92 6.49 -7.41
C GLY A 107 18.44 5.17 -8.05
N ALA A 108 19.29 4.14 -8.18
CA ALA A 108 19.01 2.92 -8.91
C ALA A 108 17.78 2.14 -8.40
N ASN A 109 17.31 2.41 -7.18
CA ASN A 109 16.07 1.84 -6.64
C ASN A 109 14.80 2.57 -7.14
N PHE A 110 14.93 3.62 -7.97
CA PHE A 110 13.80 4.39 -8.48
C PHE A 110 13.77 4.34 -10.00
N VAL A 111 12.60 4.01 -10.57
CA VAL A 111 12.46 3.75 -12.01
C VAL A 111 12.27 5.02 -12.85
N THR A 112 12.06 6.17 -12.18
CA THR A 112 11.90 7.47 -12.83
C THR A 112 12.55 8.58 -12.03
N THR A 113 12.93 9.67 -12.70
CA THR A 113 13.43 10.89 -12.05
C THR A 113 12.39 11.45 -11.08
N ALA A 114 11.12 11.48 -11.44
CA ALA A 114 10.05 11.98 -10.57
C ALA A 114 9.92 11.17 -9.26
N ALA A 115 10.09 9.84 -9.31
CA ALA A 115 10.13 9.00 -8.11
C ALA A 115 11.36 9.33 -7.24
N LEU A 116 12.53 9.48 -7.85
CA LEU A 116 13.76 9.83 -7.16
C LEU A 116 13.68 11.23 -6.52
N ASP A 117 13.12 12.20 -7.21
CA ASP A 117 12.94 13.55 -6.69
C ASP A 117 11.98 13.59 -5.51
N SER A 118 10.87 12.82 -5.60
CA SER A 118 9.93 12.67 -4.48
C SER A 118 10.58 12.06 -3.25
N VAL A 119 11.44 11.05 -3.43
CA VAL A 119 12.20 10.45 -2.32
C VAL A 119 13.17 11.44 -1.70
N LYS A 120 13.93 12.17 -2.53
CA LYS A 120 14.88 13.18 -2.03
C LYS A 120 14.16 14.28 -1.26
N ALA A 121 13.05 14.78 -1.79
CA ALA A 121 12.22 15.78 -1.13
C ALA A 121 11.69 15.24 0.22
N ARG A 122 11.18 14.01 0.25
CA ARG A 122 10.66 13.43 1.48
C ARG A 122 11.76 13.14 2.52
N ALA A 123 12.91 12.63 2.10
CA ALA A 123 14.04 12.33 2.98
C ALA A 123 14.67 13.59 3.59
N ALA A 124 14.50 14.76 2.98
CA ALA A 124 14.96 16.03 3.52
C ALA A 124 14.09 16.56 4.67
N ILE A 125 12.87 16.06 4.85
CA ILE A 125 11.95 16.48 5.90
C ILE A 125 12.15 15.58 7.12
N VAL A 126 12.53 16.17 8.24
CA VAL A 126 12.65 15.48 9.53
C VAL A 126 11.34 15.70 10.30
N GLU A 127 10.58 14.66 10.49
CA GLU A 127 9.38 14.68 11.32
C GLU A 127 9.66 14.03 12.68
N ARG A 128 8.95 14.50 13.70
CA ARG A 128 9.04 13.92 15.03
C ARG A 128 8.67 12.43 15.00
N GLU A 129 9.45 11.60 15.72
CA GLU A 129 9.22 10.15 15.86
C GLU A 129 9.18 9.40 14.50
N GLN A 130 9.70 9.98 13.45
CA GLN A 130 9.86 9.31 12.17
C GLN A 130 11.24 8.65 12.07
N SER A 131 11.24 7.41 11.61
CA SER A 131 12.44 6.71 11.18
C SER A 131 12.21 6.22 9.75
N ILE A 132 13.01 6.74 8.80
CA ILE A 132 13.07 6.21 7.45
C ILE A 132 14.12 5.11 7.42
N ASP A 133 13.73 3.90 7.06
CA ASP A 133 14.68 2.80 6.86
C ASP A 133 15.43 2.99 5.54
N HIS A 134 16.58 3.66 5.63
CA HIS A 134 17.41 3.93 4.47
C HIS A 134 17.89 2.65 3.77
N GLN A 135 18.11 1.57 4.49
CA GLN A 135 18.50 0.29 3.90
C GLN A 135 17.37 -0.29 3.05
N ARG A 136 16.12 -0.17 3.50
CA ARG A 136 14.97 -0.59 2.71
C ARG A 136 14.73 0.36 1.54
N LEU A 137 14.73 1.64 1.79
CA LEU A 137 14.38 2.65 0.77
C LEU A 137 15.36 2.69 -0.40
N TRP A 138 16.68 2.66 -0.12
CA TRP A 138 17.70 2.87 -1.15
C TRP A 138 18.34 1.60 -1.69
N ALA A 139 18.37 0.53 -0.91
CA ALA A 139 19.13 -0.68 -1.25
C ALA A 139 18.30 -1.95 -1.45
N ASP A 140 17.08 -2.00 -0.93
CA ASP A 140 16.23 -3.19 -1.03
C ASP A 140 15.30 -3.10 -2.24
N LEU A 141 15.51 -3.95 -3.24
CA LEU A 141 14.70 -4.00 -4.45
C LEU A 141 13.29 -4.57 -4.21
N LEU A 142 13.06 -5.17 -3.04
CA LEU A 142 11.80 -5.73 -2.61
C LEU A 142 11.00 -4.77 -1.72
N SER A 143 11.49 -3.56 -1.48
CA SER A 143 10.86 -2.57 -0.60
C SER A 143 9.53 -2.06 -1.13
N SER A 144 8.47 -2.20 -0.35
CA SER A 144 7.17 -1.58 -0.62
C SER A 144 7.23 -0.06 -0.54
N GLU A 145 8.05 0.49 0.36
CA GLU A 145 8.27 1.94 0.42
C GLU A 145 8.83 2.48 -0.91
N ALA A 146 9.88 1.85 -1.46
CA ALA A 146 10.42 2.23 -2.75
C ALA A 146 9.39 2.03 -3.89
N LEU A 147 8.57 0.99 -3.83
CA LEU A 147 7.49 0.76 -4.79
C LEU A 147 6.44 1.88 -4.72
N ALA A 148 6.06 2.36 -3.54
CA ALA A 148 5.10 3.46 -3.39
C ALA A 148 5.58 4.73 -4.11
N PHE A 149 6.86 5.10 -3.93
CA PHE A 149 7.46 6.21 -4.67
C PHE A 149 7.49 5.95 -6.18
N ASN A 150 7.82 4.73 -6.61
CA ASN A 150 7.85 4.37 -8.03
C ASN A 150 6.46 4.44 -8.67
N LEU A 151 5.40 4.04 -7.97
CA LEU A 151 4.03 4.11 -8.44
C LEU A 151 3.50 5.54 -8.52
N PHE A 152 3.74 6.33 -7.49
CA PHE A 152 3.04 7.60 -7.30
C PHE A 152 3.92 8.84 -7.46
N GLY A 153 5.25 8.72 -7.60
CA GLY A 153 6.14 9.86 -7.76
C GLY A 153 5.85 10.72 -8.99
N SER A 154 5.43 10.10 -10.12
CA SER A 154 5.01 10.86 -11.29
C SER A 154 3.68 11.60 -11.08
N LEU A 155 2.86 11.16 -10.15
CA LEU A 155 1.62 11.83 -9.76
C LEU A 155 1.90 12.98 -8.79
N ALA A 156 2.92 12.86 -7.95
CA ALA A 156 3.37 13.96 -7.10
C ALA A 156 3.92 15.13 -7.93
N ALA A 157 4.56 14.83 -9.05
CA ALA A 157 5.04 15.84 -10.01
C ALA A 157 3.90 16.47 -10.86
N ASP A 158 2.75 15.81 -10.96
CA ASP A 158 1.58 16.28 -11.71
C ASP A 158 0.28 15.97 -10.94
N PRO A 159 -0.13 16.85 -10.00
CA PRO A 159 -1.35 16.66 -9.22
C PRO A 159 -2.62 16.48 -10.06
N SER A 160 -2.66 17.00 -11.29
CA SER A 160 -3.80 16.80 -12.18
C SER A 160 -3.98 15.34 -12.62
N ARG A 161 -2.88 14.59 -12.69
CA ARG A 161 -2.93 13.13 -12.91
C ARG A 161 -3.38 12.40 -11.65
N ALA A 162 -2.88 12.81 -10.49
CA ALA A 162 -3.33 12.27 -9.21
C ALA A 162 -4.84 12.45 -9.03
N ASP A 163 -5.35 13.63 -9.41
CA ASP A 163 -6.77 13.96 -9.41
C ASP A 163 -7.58 12.99 -10.29
N ARG A 164 -7.14 12.76 -11.52
CA ARG A 164 -7.80 11.78 -12.41
C ARG A 164 -7.79 10.35 -11.84
N LEU A 165 -6.71 9.94 -11.15
CA LEU A 165 -6.65 8.63 -10.51
C LEU A 165 -7.67 8.52 -9.38
N VAL A 166 -7.74 9.53 -8.52
CA VAL A 166 -8.69 9.55 -7.39
C VAL A 166 -10.13 9.50 -7.90
N HIS A 167 -10.48 10.29 -8.92
CA HIS A 167 -11.83 10.28 -9.48
C HIS A 167 -12.16 8.99 -10.28
N ALA A 168 -11.14 8.30 -10.84
CA ALA A 168 -11.33 6.97 -11.42
C ALA A 168 -11.60 5.89 -10.34
N TRP A 169 -11.06 6.06 -9.14
CA TRP A 169 -11.32 5.18 -8.01
C TRP A 169 -12.62 5.50 -7.27
N PHE A 170 -12.88 6.80 -7.08
CA PHE A 170 -13.96 7.32 -6.24
C PHE A 170 -14.69 8.45 -6.98
N ALA A 171 -15.81 8.11 -7.62
CA ALA A 171 -16.62 9.09 -8.36
C ALA A 171 -17.23 10.16 -7.43
N ASP A 172 -17.32 9.87 -6.13
CA ASP A 172 -17.80 10.76 -5.07
C ASP A 172 -16.71 11.60 -4.41
N ALA A 173 -15.46 11.52 -4.90
CA ALA A 173 -14.36 12.28 -4.32
C ALA A 173 -14.63 13.80 -4.42
N PRO A 174 -14.59 14.53 -3.28
CA PRO A 174 -14.89 15.96 -3.29
C PRO A 174 -13.65 16.78 -3.59
N GLY A 175 -13.79 17.82 -4.39
CA GLY A 175 -12.70 18.75 -4.66
C GLY A 175 -11.64 18.20 -5.61
N ARG A 176 -10.39 18.66 -5.47
CA ARG A 176 -9.28 18.29 -6.36
C ARG A 176 -8.04 17.91 -5.56
N VAL A 177 -7.26 16.95 -6.08
CA VAL A 177 -5.96 16.62 -5.52
C VAL A 177 -5.01 17.80 -5.71
N VAL A 178 -4.46 18.28 -4.61
CA VAL A 178 -3.50 19.40 -4.57
C VAL A 178 -2.09 18.97 -4.18
N GLU A 179 -1.97 17.82 -3.52
CA GLU A 179 -0.68 17.33 -3.01
C GLU A 179 -0.68 15.81 -2.93
N VAL A 180 0.48 15.20 -3.21
CA VAL A 180 0.77 13.78 -2.94
C VAL A 180 1.88 13.73 -1.90
N ARG A 181 1.59 13.14 -0.75
CA ARG A 181 2.54 12.95 0.36
C ARG A 181 3.01 11.52 0.40
N PHE A 182 4.25 11.33 0.86
CA PHE A 182 4.83 10.01 1.09
C PHE A 182 5.20 9.82 2.55
N LEU A 183 5.11 8.60 3.04
CA LEU A 183 5.39 8.23 4.43
C LEU A 183 4.68 9.19 5.40
N HIS A 184 3.39 9.44 5.12
CA HIS A 184 2.61 10.48 5.79
C HIS A 184 1.95 9.95 7.07
N SER A 185 2.10 10.72 8.15
CA SER A 185 1.31 10.59 9.37
C SER A 185 0.83 11.98 9.81
N PRO A 186 -0.40 12.14 10.30
CA PRO A 186 -0.85 13.43 10.83
C PRO A 186 -0.13 13.82 12.13
N GLY A 187 0.36 12.82 12.88
CA GLY A 187 1.15 13.00 14.11
C GLY A 187 1.41 11.66 14.78
N ARG A 188 2.70 11.31 14.94
CA ARG A 188 3.12 10.05 15.55
C ARG A 188 3.12 10.15 17.06
N LEU A 189 2.64 9.11 17.73
CA LEU A 189 2.53 9.04 19.19
C LEU A 189 1.73 10.19 19.81
N GLU A 190 0.84 10.82 19.04
CA GLU A 190 -0.04 11.88 19.51
C GLU A 190 -1.46 11.33 19.73
N THR A 191 -1.96 11.50 20.95
CA THR A 191 -3.28 10.98 21.35
C THR A 191 -4.46 11.65 20.65
N GLN A 192 -4.27 12.87 20.15
CA GLN A 192 -5.30 13.52 19.33
C GLN A 192 -5.54 12.79 17.99
N TRP A 193 -4.54 12.03 17.50
CA TRP A 193 -4.67 11.14 16.35
C TRP A 193 -4.88 9.71 16.81
N LEU A 194 -3.98 8.80 16.48
CA LEU A 194 -4.12 7.38 16.83
C LEU A 194 -3.17 6.92 17.95
N ASN A 195 -2.27 7.77 18.43
CA ASN A 195 -1.22 7.40 19.38
C ASN A 195 -0.36 6.21 18.90
N SER A 196 0.03 6.23 17.64
CA SER A 196 0.79 5.15 17.02
C SER A 196 1.93 5.69 16.15
N LEU A 197 2.88 4.82 15.77
CA LEU A 197 3.92 5.13 14.78
C LEU A 197 3.47 4.89 13.33
N ARG A 198 2.19 4.57 13.12
CA ARG A 198 1.67 4.27 11.79
C ARG A 198 1.72 5.49 10.86
N GLN A 199 1.94 5.19 9.61
CA GLN A 199 1.98 6.15 8.51
C GLN A 199 1.41 5.49 7.25
N PHE A 200 0.98 6.28 6.32
CA PHE A 200 0.62 5.83 4.98
C PHE A 200 1.84 5.87 4.07
N ASP A 201 2.02 4.88 3.22
CA ASP A 201 3.10 4.89 2.22
C ASP A 201 2.94 6.07 1.26
N SER A 202 1.70 6.35 0.85
CA SER A 202 1.32 7.55 0.09
C SER A 202 -0.02 8.09 0.57
N ALA A 203 -0.22 9.40 0.44
CA ALA A 203 -1.49 10.06 0.70
C ALA A 203 -1.77 11.13 -0.34
N PHE A 204 -2.96 11.12 -0.95
CA PHE A 204 -3.40 12.16 -1.87
C PHE A 204 -4.33 13.10 -1.11
N VAL A 205 -3.92 14.35 -1.00
CA VAL A 205 -4.67 15.40 -0.29
C VAL A 205 -5.53 16.16 -1.28
N LEU A 206 -6.83 16.22 -1.00
CA LEU A 206 -7.80 16.95 -1.80
C LEU A 206 -8.13 18.27 -1.10
N ALA A 207 -8.13 19.36 -1.86
CA ALA A 207 -8.71 20.64 -1.40
C ALA A 207 -10.17 20.71 -1.82
N ARG A 208 -11.02 21.16 -0.90
CA ARG A 208 -12.45 21.39 -1.11
C ARG A 208 -12.77 22.87 -1.12
N ASP A 209 -13.88 23.25 -1.76
CA ASP A 209 -14.29 24.65 -1.88
C ASP A 209 -14.65 25.29 -0.54
N ASP A 210 -15.03 24.49 0.46
CA ASP A 210 -15.33 24.93 1.83
C ASP A 210 -14.09 25.12 2.72
N GLY A 211 -12.89 24.95 2.16
CA GLY A 211 -11.61 25.05 2.87
C GLY A 211 -11.23 23.80 3.68
N SER A 212 -12.10 22.79 3.73
CA SER A 212 -11.77 21.51 4.32
C SER A 212 -10.96 20.62 3.34
N HIS A 213 -10.48 19.47 3.82
CA HIS A 213 -9.67 18.55 3.04
C HIS A 213 -10.30 17.17 2.94
N GLY A 214 -10.04 16.52 1.83
CA GLY A 214 -10.18 15.07 1.67
C GLY A 214 -8.82 14.39 1.64
N ILE A 215 -8.79 13.08 1.88
CA ILE A 215 -7.56 12.29 1.82
C ILE A 215 -7.83 10.89 1.27
N VAL A 216 -6.99 10.45 0.32
CA VAL A 216 -6.85 9.03 -0.03
C VAL A 216 -5.56 8.54 0.58
N ALA A 217 -5.66 7.73 1.63
CA ALA A 217 -4.54 7.13 2.34
C ALA A 217 -4.22 5.76 1.74
N ILE A 218 -2.98 5.54 1.35
CA ILE A 218 -2.57 4.37 0.57
C ILE A 218 -1.47 3.60 1.29
N ASP A 219 -1.69 2.30 1.45
CA ASP A 219 -0.71 1.31 1.89
C ASP A 219 -0.34 0.40 0.71
N VAL A 220 0.95 0.24 0.46
CA VAL A 220 1.48 -0.56 -0.64
C VAL A 220 2.20 -1.78 -0.08
N THR A 221 1.79 -2.96 -0.48
CA THR A 221 2.45 -4.21 -0.11
C THR A 221 2.97 -4.92 -1.36
N TYR A 222 4.27 -5.12 -1.47
CA TYR A 222 4.87 -5.82 -2.60
C TYR A 222 4.96 -7.34 -2.34
N HIS A 223 5.88 -7.75 -1.46
CA HIS A 223 6.12 -9.16 -1.22
C HIS A 223 6.23 -9.47 0.28
N GLU A 224 6.06 -8.48 1.13
CA GLU A 224 6.21 -8.63 2.57
C GLU A 224 5.31 -9.73 3.13
N ARG A 225 5.85 -10.44 4.11
CA ARG A 225 5.06 -11.43 4.84
C ARG A 225 4.12 -10.75 5.82
N LEU A 226 2.88 -11.20 5.81
CA LEU A 226 1.94 -10.84 6.87
C LEU A 226 2.40 -11.44 8.19
N LYS A 227 2.72 -10.56 9.12
CA LYS A 227 2.99 -10.97 10.50
C LYS A 227 1.73 -10.73 11.33
N ALA A 228 1.34 -11.77 12.08
CA ALA A 228 0.34 -11.55 13.12
C ALA A 228 1.01 -10.79 14.27
N GLU A 229 0.49 -9.61 14.56
CA GLU A 229 0.97 -8.74 15.62
C GLU A 229 -0.13 -8.56 16.68
N THR A 230 0.26 -8.10 17.85
CA THR A 230 -0.66 -7.80 18.97
C THR A 230 -0.54 -6.31 19.27
N PRO A 231 -1.66 -5.58 19.37
CA PRO A 231 -1.64 -4.18 19.77
C PRO A 231 -0.97 -3.99 21.14
N LYS A 232 -0.33 -2.87 21.33
CA LYS A 232 0.17 -2.48 22.66
C LYS A 232 -1.01 -2.20 23.58
N PRO A 233 -1.10 -2.85 24.75
CA PRO A 233 -2.25 -2.70 25.64
C PRO A 233 -2.54 -1.25 26.03
N GLU A 234 -1.49 -0.43 26.22
CA GLU A 234 -1.59 0.98 26.59
C GLU A 234 -2.28 1.86 25.54
N ASN A 235 -2.35 1.41 24.28
CA ASN A 235 -2.98 2.16 23.19
C ASN A 235 -4.38 1.65 22.85
N LEU A 236 -4.80 0.50 23.38
CA LEU A 236 -6.09 -0.12 23.03
C LEU A 236 -7.29 0.78 23.31
N TRP A 237 -7.24 1.63 24.35
CA TRP A 237 -8.32 2.57 24.65
C TRP A 237 -8.57 3.55 23.49
N ARG A 238 -7.49 4.06 22.87
CA ARG A 238 -7.59 5.00 21.76
C ARG A 238 -8.06 4.30 20.49
N TYR A 239 -7.57 3.09 20.24
CA TYR A 239 -8.00 2.28 19.10
C TYR A 239 -9.48 1.94 19.20
N ARG A 240 -9.97 1.59 20.40
CA ARG A 240 -11.39 1.34 20.65
C ARG A 240 -12.23 2.59 20.41
N GLU A 241 -11.82 3.72 20.96
CA GLU A 241 -12.55 4.99 20.79
C GLU A 241 -12.72 5.35 19.31
N VAL A 242 -11.65 5.34 18.52
CA VAL A 242 -11.71 5.65 17.08
C VAL A 242 -12.56 4.61 16.34
N HIS A 243 -12.40 3.33 16.67
CA HIS A 243 -13.14 2.22 16.06
C HIS A 243 -14.66 2.38 16.27
N GLU A 244 -15.10 2.56 17.50
CA GLU A 244 -16.52 2.65 17.85
C GLU A 244 -17.15 3.93 17.27
N ARG A 245 -16.48 5.08 17.39
CA ARG A 245 -16.99 6.36 16.86
C ARG A 245 -17.09 6.40 15.34
N SER A 246 -16.32 5.59 14.63
CA SER A 246 -16.32 5.60 13.16
C SER A 246 -17.57 4.97 12.55
N ALA A 247 -18.25 4.08 13.27
CA ALA A 247 -19.32 3.22 12.77
C ALA A 247 -18.94 2.40 11.50
N ALA A 248 -17.66 2.40 11.11
CA ALA A 248 -17.19 1.70 9.92
C ALA A 248 -17.10 0.18 10.09
N PHE A 249 -17.10 -0.30 11.32
CA PHE A 249 -16.85 -1.70 11.65
C PHE A 249 -18.11 -2.40 12.17
N ARG A 250 -18.17 -3.72 11.96
CA ARG A 250 -19.18 -4.58 12.59
C ARG A 250 -18.97 -4.65 14.10
N PRO A 251 -20.01 -4.84 14.89
CA PRO A 251 -19.93 -4.82 16.38
C PRO A 251 -18.87 -5.76 16.95
N GLU A 252 -18.69 -6.95 16.34
CA GLU A 252 -17.74 -7.97 16.80
C GLU A 252 -16.29 -7.74 16.31
N ALA A 253 -16.08 -6.81 15.40
CA ALA A 253 -14.78 -6.64 14.73
C ALA A 253 -13.66 -6.25 15.70
N PHE A 254 -13.94 -5.37 16.68
CA PHE A 254 -12.94 -4.96 17.66
C PHE A 254 -12.40 -6.15 18.45
N GLU A 255 -13.25 -7.04 18.92
CA GLU A 255 -12.85 -8.20 19.70
C GLU A 255 -11.96 -9.17 18.91
N ARG A 256 -12.18 -9.27 17.60
CA ARG A 256 -11.33 -10.05 16.68
C ARG A 256 -9.98 -9.39 16.42
N LEU A 257 -9.94 -8.06 16.39
CA LEU A 257 -8.76 -7.27 15.98
C LEU A 257 -7.86 -6.89 17.16
N LYS A 258 -8.39 -6.75 18.38
CA LYS A 258 -7.60 -6.41 19.57
C LYS A 258 -6.59 -7.49 19.99
N GLY A 259 -6.77 -8.72 19.51
CA GLY A 259 -5.87 -9.84 19.76
C GLY A 259 -4.76 -9.93 18.70
N ARG A 260 -4.01 -11.03 18.74
CA ARG A 260 -2.99 -11.31 17.73
C ARG A 260 -3.64 -11.61 16.38
N SER A 261 -3.42 -10.74 15.39
CA SER A 261 -4.03 -10.83 14.08
C SER A 261 -3.07 -10.38 12.98
N ASP A 262 -3.16 -11.03 11.81
CA ASP A 262 -2.52 -10.60 10.57
C ASP A 262 -3.30 -9.45 9.89
N LEU A 263 -4.49 -9.13 10.39
CA LEU A 263 -5.30 -7.97 9.97
C LEU A 263 -4.96 -6.70 10.76
N TRP A 264 -4.01 -6.78 11.68
CA TRP A 264 -3.69 -5.68 12.58
C TRP A 264 -3.12 -4.45 11.84
N SER A 265 -2.24 -4.65 10.86
CA SER A 265 -1.68 -3.54 10.08
C SER A 265 -2.76 -2.75 9.34
N PRO A 266 -3.59 -3.35 8.46
CA PRO A 266 -4.63 -2.60 7.76
C PRO A 266 -5.67 -1.99 8.72
N TRP A 267 -5.92 -2.64 9.86
CA TRP A 267 -6.81 -2.06 10.86
C TRP A 267 -6.24 -0.76 11.45
N LEU A 268 -4.97 -0.73 11.85
CA LEU A 268 -4.37 0.47 12.43
C LEU A 268 -4.20 1.61 11.42
N GLU A 269 -3.88 1.30 10.17
CA GLU A 269 -3.78 2.30 9.11
C GLU A 269 -5.17 2.87 8.77
N HIS A 270 -6.19 2.03 8.71
CA HIS A 270 -7.57 2.50 8.55
C HIS A 270 -8.02 3.32 9.77
N LEU A 271 -7.71 2.90 11.01
CA LEU A 271 -7.97 3.70 12.20
C LEU A 271 -7.24 5.05 12.18
N LEU A 272 -6.02 5.11 11.65
CA LEU A 272 -5.29 6.37 11.49
C LEU A 272 -6.06 7.34 10.60
N LEU A 273 -6.55 6.87 9.44
CA LEU A 273 -7.44 7.66 8.58
C LEU A 273 -8.71 8.11 9.33
N LEU A 274 -9.39 7.17 9.99
CA LEU A 274 -10.64 7.47 10.71
C LEU A 274 -10.42 8.46 11.86
N SER A 275 -9.24 8.42 12.51
CA SER A 275 -8.89 9.41 13.54
C SER A 275 -8.73 10.81 12.97
N MET A 276 -8.25 10.94 11.71
CA MET A 276 -8.18 12.23 11.01
C MET A 276 -9.57 12.78 10.75
N LEU A 277 -10.50 11.93 10.26
CA LEU A 277 -11.89 12.32 9.99
C LEU A 277 -12.68 12.69 11.25
N GLN A 278 -12.26 12.15 12.41
CA GLN A 278 -12.90 12.41 13.71
C GLN A 278 -12.22 13.54 14.49
N HIS A 279 -11.14 14.13 13.95
CA HIS A 279 -10.41 15.17 14.67
C HIS A 279 -11.27 16.41 14.92
N PRO A 280 -11.31 16.93 16.16
CA PRO A 280 -12.19 18.05 16.52
C PRO A 280 -11.97 19.33 15.68
N GLY A 281 -10.77 19.50 15.12
CA GLY A 281 -10.44 20.63 14.25
C GLY A 281 -11.20 20.64 12.92
N GLY A 282 -11.87 19.53 12.54
CA GLY A 282 -12.74 19.46 11.36
C GLY A 282 -12.03 19.67 10.01
N ALA A 283 -10.69 19.63 9.99
CA ALA A 283 -9.94 19.89 8.77
C ALA A 283 -10.12 18.80 7.70
N TRP A 284 -10.38 17.55 8.13
CA TRP A 284 -10.55 16.40 7.26
C TRP A 284 -12.00 15.94 7.29
N THR A 285 -12.70 16.03 6.16
CA THR A 285 -14.14 15.76 6.09
C THR A 285 -14.52 14.62 5.15
N TRP A 286 -13.54 14.09 4.39
CA TRP A 286 -13.70 12.94 3.50
C TRP A 286 -12.41 12.13 3.48
N GLY A 287 -12.53 10.81 3.44
CA GLY A 287 -11.35 9.94 3.40
C GLY A 287 -11.63 8.54 2.88
N ARG A 288 -10.61 7.95 2.25
CA ARG A 288 -10.59 6.56 1.77
C ARG A 288 -9.25 5.92 2.10
N TYR A 289 -9.28 4.72 2.63
CA TYR A 289 -8.10 3.89 2.83
C TYR A 289 -8.01 2.86 1.72
N VAL A 290 -6.86 2.81 1.06
CA VAL A 290 -6.61 1.98 -0.13
C VAL A 290 -5.41 1.08 0.13
N THR A 291 -5.57 -0.23 -0.08
CA THR A 291 -4.43 -1.16 -0.13
C THR A 291 -4.10 -1.49 -1.58
N VAL A 292 -2.81 -1.45 -1.92
CA VAL A 292 -2.29 -1.75 -3.27
C VAL A 292 -1.30 -2.90 -3.20
N HIS A 293 -1.49 -3.93 -4.02
CA HIS A 293 -0.61 -5.10 -4.07
C HIS A 293 -0.53 -5.69 -5.48
N PRO A 294 0.48 -6.52 -5.82
CA PRO A 294 0.48 -7.27 -7.08
C PRO A 294 -0.71 -8.23 -7.15
N ALA A 295 -1.33 -8.40 -8.32
CA ALA A 295 -2.45 -9.31 -8.50
C ALA A 295 -2.08 -10.78 -8.16
N GLU A 296 -0.82 -11.18 -8.38
CA GLU A 296 -0.30 -12.50 -8.02
C GLU A 296 -0.11 -12.71 -6.50
N ASN A 297 -0.18 -11.65 -5.68
CA ASN A 297 -0.07 -11.76 -4.23
C ASN A 297 -1.41 -12.17 -3.61
N VAL A 298 -1.77 -13.44 -3.78
CA VAL A 298 -3.04 -14.00 -3.30
C VAL A 298 -3.23 -13.90 -1.78
N GLU A 299 -2.14 -13.86 -1.00
CA GLU A 299 -2.23 -13.65 0.45
C GLU A 299 -2.78 -12.26 0.77
N MET A 300 -2.37 -11.24 -0.01
CA MET A 300 -2.88 -9.87 0.17
C MET A 300 -4.34 -9.75 -0.29
N ALA A 301 -4.68 -10.37 -1.41
CA ALA A 301 -6.07 -10.42 -1.89
C ALA A 301 -7.00 -11.07 -0.85
N ASP A 302 -6.62 -12.23 -0.30
CA ASP A 302 -7.37 -12.91 0.77
C ASP A 302 -7.47 -12.04 2.03
N ARG A 303 -6.36 -11.42 2.45
CA ARG A 303 -6.36 -10.51 3.60
C ARG A 303 -7.35 -9.36 3.41
N SER A 304 -7.38 -8.76 2.24
CA SER A 304 -8.28 -7.65 1.92
C SER A 304 -9.75 -8.09 1.97
N VAL A 305 -10.06 -9.29 1.48
CA VAL A 305 -11.41 -9.88 1.58
C VAL A 305 -11.80 -10.11 3.05
N ARG A 306 -10.91 -10.74 3.84
CA ARG A 306 -11.16 -10.98 5.27
C ARG A 306 -11.29 -9.69 6.06
N TYR A 307 -10.50 -8.68 5.73
CA TYR A 307 -10.59 -7.35 6.35
C TYR A 307 -11.91 -6.66 5.99
N GLY A 308 -12.27 -6.62 4.72
CA GLY A 308 -13.54 -6.07 4.25
C GLY A 308 -14.77 -6.71 4.91
N ALA A 309 -14.70 -8.02 5.22
CA ALA A 309 -15.77 -8.72 5.93
C ALA A 309 -15.99 -8.26 7.39
N LEU A 310 -15.03 -7.52 7.97
CA LEU A 310 -15.17 -6.90 9.30
C LEU A 310 -15.80 -5.51 9.25
N LEU A 311 -15.99 -4.95 8.08
CA LEU A 311 -16.56 -3.62 7.90
C LEU A 311 -18.10 -3.71 7.82
N ALA A 312 -18.77 -2.80 8.49
CA ALA A 312 -20.20 -2.53 8.34
C ALA A 312 -20.44 -1.56 7.18
N ASP A 313 -19.52 -0.60 7.01
CA ASP A 313 -19.48 0.34 5.89
C ASP A 313 -18.15 0.18 5.16
N THR A 314 -18.21 -0.26 3.91
CA THR A 314 -17.03 -0.45 3.06
C THR A 314 -16.68 0.78 2.25
N THR A 315 -17.41 1.88 2.37
CA THR A 315 -17.16 3.10 1.57
C THR A 315 -15.80 3.72 1.87
N THR A 316 -15.28 3.55 3.09
CA THR A 316 -13.98 4.08 3.51
C THR A 316 -12.80 3.17 3.18
N PHE A 317 -13.03 1.99 2.58
CA PHE A 317 -11.99 1.00 2.29
C PHE A 317 -12.04 0.50 0.85
N MET A 318 -10.89 0.39 0.20
CA MET A 318 -10.72 -0.25 -1.10
C MET A 318 -9.44 -1.08 -1.12
N SER A 319 -9.46 -2.20 -1.82
CA SER A 319 -8.27 -2.94 -2.21
C SER A 319 -8.17 -2.96 -3.74
N THR A 320 -6.98 -2.69 -4.27
CA THR A 320 -6.71 -2.71 -5.71
C THR A 320 -5.35 -3.34 -6.00
N THR A 321 -5.10 -3.66 -7.25
CA THR A 321 -3.83 -4.24 -7.68
C THR A 321 -2.95 -3.21 -8.37
N ILE A 322 -1.62 -3.47 -8.39
CA ILE A 322 -0.68 -2.66 -9.17
C ILE A 322 -1.12 -2.64 -10.64
N GLU A 323 -1.55 -3.80 -11.17
CA GLU A 323 -2.01 -3.98 -12.53
C GLU A 323 -3.23 -3.10 -12.85
N GLU A 324 -4.19 -3.01 -11.92
CA GLU A 324 -5.35 -2.12 -12.05
C GLU A 324 -4.94 -0.64 -12.03
N VAL A 325 -4.04 -0.24 -11.12
CA VAL A 325 -3.47 1.12 -11.10
C VAL A 325 -2.83 1.46 -12.44
N LEU A 326 -2.01 0.55 -12.99
CA LEU A 326 -1.37 0.74 -14.30
C LEU A 326 -2.37 0.73 -15.46
N GLY A 327 -3.51 0.04 -15.30
CA GLY A 327 -4.58 -0.07 -16.28
C GLY A 327 -5.47 1.18 -16.38
N THR A 328 -5.43 2.09 -15.43
CA THR A 328 -6.24 3.33 -15.44
C THR A 328 -5.90 4.29 -16.57
N GLY A 329 -4.74 4.14 -17.21
CA GLY A 329 -4.25 5.06 -18.24
C GLY A 329 -3.80 6.43 -17.73
N VAL A 330 -3.80 6.65 -16.42
CA VAL A 330 -3.41 7.92 -15.79
C VAL A 330 -1.89 8.09 -15.75
N LEU A 331 -1.16 7.00 -15.51
CA LEU A 331 0.30 7.03 -15.46
C LEU A 331 0.90 7.18 -16.86
N PRO A 332 2.00 7.95 -17.02
CA PRO A 332 2.71 8.03 -18.30
C PRO A 332 3.17 6.65 -18.80
N SER A 333 3.05 6.40 -20.10
CA SER A 333 3.43 5.10 -20.69
C SER A 333 4.87 4.65 -20.37
N PRO A 334 5.90 5.53 -20.31
CA PRO A 334 7.24 5.13 -19.88
C PRO A 334 7.27 4.63 -18.45
N VAL A 335 6.51 5.27 -17.53
CA VAL A 335 6.39 4.85 -16.12
C VAL A 335 5.74 3.47 -16.03
N VAL A 336 4.62 3.28 -16.75
CA VAL A 336 3.93 1.98 -16.81
C VAL A 336 4.87 0.87 -17.26
N ARG A 337 5.65 1.10 -18.32
CA ARG A 337 6.62 0.11 -18.83
C ARG A 337 7.72 -0.19 -17.81
N ALA A 338 8.26 0.83 -17.15
CA ALA A 338 9.31 0.67 -16.15
C ALA A 338 8.83 -0.10 -14.92
N ILE A 339 7.62 0.19 -14.44
CA ILE A 339 7.01 -0.53 -13.31
C ILE A 339 6.73 -1.98 -13.69
N ARG A 340 6.17 -2.24 -14.88
CA ARG A 340 5.93 -3.60 -15.36
C ARG A 340 7.22 -4.41 -15.49
N ASP A 341 8.27 -3.84 -16.08
CA ASP A 341 9.58 -4.51 -16.23
C ASP A 341 10.18 -4.89 -14.88
N ARG A 342 9.99 -4.04 -13.87
CA ARG A 342 10.62 -4.22 -12.57
C ARG A 342 9.78 -5.03 -11.58
N TYR A 343 8.48 -4.79 -11.49
CA TYR A 343 7.68 -5.30 -10.37
C TYR A 343 6.70 -6.39 -10.74
N LEU A 344 6.34 -6.50 -12.02
CA LEU A 344 5.40 -7.51 -12.48
C LEU A 344 6.13 -8.61 -13.25
N GLN A 345 5.81 -9.84 -12.91
CA GLN A 345 6.35 -11.01 -13.60
C GLN A 345 5.59 -11.22 -14.90
N ARG A 346 6.29 -11.61 -15.96
CA ARG A 346 5.70 -11.96 -17.25
C ARG A 346 5.37 -13.43 -17.29
#